data_f01805d7fb7bdd10f758fa80858227e5
#
_entry.id   f01805d7fb7bdd10f758fa80858227e5
#
_cell.length_a   1.000
_cell.length_b   1.000
_cell.length_c   1.000
_cell.angle_alpha   90.00
_cell.angle_beta   90.00
_cell.angle_gamma   90.00
#
_symmetry.space_group_name_H-M   'P 1'
#
loop_
_entity.id
_entity.type
_entity.pdbx_description
1 polymer ?
#
loop_
_entity_poly.entity_id
_entity_poly.type
_entity_poly.pdbx_seq_one_letter_code
_entity_poly.pdbx_strand_id
1 'polypeptide(L)'
;GYYTIFRFYNVIGTDGIPPTNPDGLFSNLIKAQDEGTFNLFGTDYNTPDGSAVRDYVHVMEICRAIRMAIEVPANGLENLGHGKGHSVKEMIAKYQEVNNCKFDVVPCQKRAGDLECSVLENVSDYMQELYTFDDLMKVS
;
A
#
# COMPACT_ATOMS: atom_id res chain seq x y z
N GLY A 1 -11.67 -30.68 3.93
CA GLY A 1 -12.00 -29.27 3.98
C GLY A 1 -11.33 -28.47 2.88
N TYR A 2 -11.68 -27.22 2.81
CA TYR A 2 -11.10 -26.29 1.83
C TYR A 2 -10.20 -25.28 2.55
N TYR A 3 -9.19 -24.77 1.83
CA TYR A 3 -8.32 -23.72 2.35
C TYR A 3 -7.91 -22.77 1.20
N THR A 4 -7.79 -21.49 1.52
CA THR A 4 -7.18 -20.49 0.64
C THR A 4 -6.13 -19.75 1.43
N ILE A 5 -4.91 -19.69 0.90
CA ILE A 5 -3.81 -18.93 1.48
C ILE A 5 -3.67 -17.63 0.70
N PHE A 6 -3.79 -16.51 1.39
CA PHE A 6 -3.57 -15.20 0.80
C PHE A 6 -2.21 -14.62 1.20
N ARG A 7 -1.48 -14.13 0.22
CA ARG A 7 -0.29 -13.29 0.44
C ARG A 7 -0.58 -11.88 -0.05
N PHE A 8 -0.48 -10.91 0.84
CA PHE A 8 -0.80 -9.52 0.56
C PHE A 8 0.43 -8.76 0.08
N TYR A 9 0.24 -7.90 -0.91
CA TYR A 9 1.18 -6.85 -1.22
C TYR A 9 1.04 -5.72 -0.19
N ASN A 10 1.30 -4.46 -0.53
CA ASN A 10 1.29 -3.38 0.47
C ASN A 10 -0.14 -2.93 0.78
N VAL A 11 -0.62 -3.22 1.97
CA VAL A 11 -1.98 -2.87 2.39
C VAL A 11 -2.01 -1.44 2.92
N ILE A 12 -2.95 -0.65 2.40
CA ILE A 12 -3.17 0.74 2.80
C ILE A 12 -4.66 1.01 2.98
N GLY A 13 -4.99 2.24 3.33
CA GLY A 13 -6.36 2.68 3.48
C GLY A 13 -6.96 2.38 4.84
N THR A 14 -8.15 2.90 5.05
CA THR A 14 -8.92 2.74 6.30
C THR A 14 -10.40 2.81 5.99
N ASP A 15 -11.21 2.18 6.84
CA ASP A 15 -12.66 2.33 6.88
C ASP A 15 -13.12 3.09 8.14
N GLY A 16 -12.25 3.93 8.67
CA GLY A 16 -12.46 4.68 9.92
C GLY A 16 -11.69 4.12 11.11
N ILE A 17 -11.02 2.97 10.95
CA ILE A 17 -10.16 2.40 11.98
C ILE A 17 -8.70 2.72 11.62
N PRO A 18 -7.94 3.40 12.50
CA PRO A 18 -6.54 3.70 12.22
C PRO A 18 -5.71 2.44 11.95
N PRO A 19 -4.74 2.50 11.05
CA PRO A 19 -3.85 1.37 10.80
C PRO A 19 -3.02 1.05 12.06
N THR A 20 -2.85 -0.22 12.33
CA THR A 20 -2.13 -0.69 13.54
C THR A 20 -0.66 -0.99 13.30
N ASN A 21 -0.23 -1.12 12.05
CA ASN A 21 1.18 -1.35 11.75
C ASN A 21 1.96 -0.02 11.78
N PRO A 22 2.81 0.21 12.80
CA PRO A 22 3.53 1.48 12.94
C PRO A 22 4.59 1.70 11.87
N ASP A 23 5.03 0.64 11.20
CA ASP A 23 6.08 0.70 10.17
C ASP A 23 5.52 0.80 8.75
N GLY A 24 4.20 0.73 8.60
CA GLY A 24 3.54 0.83 7.32
C GLY A 24 3.57 2.24 6.74
N LEU A 25 3.58 2.35 5.40
CA LEU A 25 3.59 3.65 4.72
C LEU A 25 2.42 4.54 5.18
N PHE A 26 1.21 3.97 5.22
CA PHE A 26 0.01 4.75 5.54
C PHE A 26 0.04 5.31 6.97
N SER A 27 0.49 4.50 7.94
CA SER A 27 0.69 4.96 9.33
C SER A 27 1.71 6.09 9.40
N ASN A 28 2.80 5.97 8.65
CA ASN A 28 3.85 6.99 8.62
C ASN A 28 3.38 8.28 7.93
N LEU A 29 2.52 8.20 6.92
CA LEU A 29 1.92 9.39 6.29
C LEU A 29 0.99 10.13 7.27
N ILE A 30 0.14 9.41 7.99
CA ILE A 30 -0.73 9.99 9.01
C ILE A 30 0.10 10.68 10.09
N LYS A 31 1.15 10.00 10.57
CA LYS A 31 2.07 10.54 11.57
C LYS A 31 2.80 11.80 11.06
N ALA A 32 3.24 11.78 9.81
CA ALA A 32 3.91 12.93 9.19
C ALA A 32 2.99 14.16 9.09
N GLN A 33 1.71 13.96 8.85
CA GLN A 33 0.72 15.03 8.85
C GLN A 33 0.66 15.75 10.20
N ASP A 34 0.78 15.00 11.31
CA ASP A 34 0.75 15.54 12.66
C ASP A 34 2.11 16.14 13.08
N GLU A 35 3.20 15.46 12.73
CA GLU A 35 4.55 15.84 13.17
C GLU A 35 5.26 16.82 12.24
N GLY A 36 4.80 16.95 10.99
CA GLY A 36 5.36 17.86 10.00
C GLY A 36 6.52 17.32 9.19
N THR A 37 6.95 16.08 9.42
CA THR A 37 8.07 15.46 8.68
C THR A 37 7.82 14.00 8.34
N PHE A 38 8.29 13.58 7.17
CA PHE A 38 8.27 12.19 6.70
C PHE A 38 9.68 11.74 6.34
N ASN A 39 10.17 10.67 6.93
CA ASN A 39 11.46 10.09 6.59
C ASN A 39 11.34 9.16 5.38
N LEU A 40 11.97 9.53 4.28
CA LEU A 40 11.99 8.74 3.05
C LEU A 40 13.26 7.90 2.99
N PHE A 41 13.13 6.59 3.22
CA PHE A 41 14.25 5.65 3.21
C PHE A 41 14.56 5.17 1.79
N GLY A 42 15.65 5.69 1.23
CA GLY A 42 16.09 5.40 -0.12
C GLY A 42 15.57 6.39 -1.15
N THR A 43 16.50 7.12 -1.75
CA THR A 43 16.22 8.13 -2.77
C THR A 43 17.00 7.91 -4.07
N ASP A 44 17.81 6.86 -4.11
CA ASP A 44 18.71 6.51 -5.20
C ASP A 44 18.51 5.08 -5.74
N TYR A 45 17.29 4.53 -5.56
CA TYR A 45 16.92 3.28 -6.21
C TYR A 45 16.86 3.44 -7.74
N ASN A 46 17.10 2.35 -8.45
CA ASN A 46 16.99 2.33 -9.92
C ASN A 46 15.50 2.28 -10.34
N THR A 47 14.81 3.36 -10.06
CA THR A 47 13.38 3.58 -10.37
C THR A 47 13.22 4.96 -11.00
N PRO A 48 12.07 5.27 -11.63
CA PRO A 48 11.89 6.55 -12.33
C PRO A 48 12.16 7.80 -11.47
N ASP A 49 11.80 7.77 -10.17
CA ASP A 49 12.01 8.93 -9.27
C ASP A 49 13.00 8.66 -8.13
N GLY A 50 13.65 7.50 -8.14
CA GLY A 50 14.63 7.10 -7.13
C GLY A 50 14.06 6.52 -5.85
N SER A 51 12.75 6.60 -5.62
CA SER A 51 12.11 5.96 -4.47
C SER A 51 11.60 4.55 -4.81
N ALA A 52 11.38 3.74 -3.79
CA ALA A 52 10.90 2.37 -3.97
C ALA A 52 9.51 2.32 -4.60
N VAL A 53 9.26 1.31 -5.44
CA VAL A 53 7.97 1.09 -6.10
C VAL A 53 7.29 -0.13 -5.48
N ARG A 54 6.00 0.02 -5.15
CA ARG A 54 5.19 -1.02 -4.51
C ARG A 54 3.83 -1.14 -5.17
N ASP A 55 3.20 -2.29 -4.96
CA ASP A 55 1.82 -2.56 -5.34
C ASP A 55 0.93 -2.37 -4.11
N TYR A 56 0.08 -1.35 -4.13
CA TYR A 56 -0.75 -0.97 -2.99
C TYR A 56 -2.18 -1.43 -3.19
N VAL A 57 -2.74 -2.06 -2.16
CA VAL A 57 -4.12 -2.52 -2.13
C VAL A 57 -4.85 -1.94 -0.93
N HIS A 58 -6.12 -1.61 -1.11
CA HIS A 58 -6.93 -1.10 -0.01
C HIS A 58 -7.36 -2.26 0.91
N VAL A 59 -7.34 -2.01 2.21
CA VAL A 59 -7.72 -3.03 3.22
C VAL A 59 -9.11 -3.62 2.95
N MET A 60 -10.05 -2.85 2.46
CA MET A 60 -11.40 -3.31 2.14
C MET A 60 -11.44 -4.22 0.90
N GLU A 61 -10.51 -4.07 -0.03
CA GLU A 61 -10.35 -4.99 -1.16
C GLU A 61 -9.86 -6.36 -0.70
N ILE A 62 -8.99 -6.39 0.30
CA ILE A 62 -8.56 -7.63 0.97
C ILE A 62 -9.74 -8.30 1.68
N CYS A 63 -10.52 -7.52 2.43
CA CYS A 63 -11.71 -8.03 3.12
C CYS A 63 -12.71 -8.66 2.13
N ARG A 64 -12.90 -8.03 0.97
CA ARG A 64 -13.74 -8.59 -0.08
C ARG A 64 -13.21 -9.92 -0.61
N ALA A 65 -11.91 -10.02 -0.85
CA ALA A 65 -11.27 -11.25 -1.31
C ALA A 65 -11.46 -12.39 -0.30
N ILE A 66 -11.28 -12.11 0.98
CA ILE A 66 -11.49 -13.08 2.06
C ILE A 66 -12.95 -13.54 2.10
N ARG A 67 -13.88 -12.61 1.97
CA ARG A 67 -15.32 -12.93 1.92
C ARG A 67 -15.65 -13.86 0.75
N MET A 68 -15.11 -13.59 -0.44
CA MET A 68 -15.29 -14.46 -1.60
C MET A 68 -14.77 -15.88 -1.34
N ALA A 69 -13.63 -16.02 -0.70
CA ALA A 69 -13.06 -17.34 -0.38
C ALA A 69 -13.93 -18.13 0.62
N ILE A 70 -14.65 -17.44 1.49
CA ILE A 70 -15.61 -18.07 2.41
C ILE A 70 -16.87 -18.51 1.67
N GLU A 71 -17.39 -17.66 0.78
CA GLU A 71 -18.64 -17.91 0.06
C GLU A 71 -18.47 -18.97 -1.06
N VAL A 72 -17.32 -19.01 -1.70
CA VAL A 72 -17.00 -19.95 -2.78
C VAL A 72 -15.70 -20.68 -2.43
N PRO A 73 -15.78 -21.71 -1.58
CA PRO A 73 -14.59 -22.39 -1.09
C PRO A 73 -13.81 -23.07 -2.23
N ALA A 74 -12.52 -22.89 -2.22
CA ALA A 74 -11.58 -23.55 -3.12
C ALA A 74 -10.23 -23.72 -2.42
N ASN A 75 -9.42 -24.65 -2.92
CA ASN A 75 -8.06 -24.81 -2.41
C ASN A 75 -7.10 -24.01 -3.29
N GLY A 76 -6.21 -23.27 -2.65
CA GLY A 76 -5.18 -22.57 -3.41
C GLY A 76 -4.41 -21.53 -2.64
N LEU A 77 -3.47 -20.93 -3.36
CA LEU A 77 -2.67 -19.81 -2.88
C LEU A 77 -2.88 -18.64 -3.84
N GLU A 78 -3.22 -17.48 -3.28
CA GLU A 78 -3.54 -16.28 -4.04
C GLU A 78 -2.69 -15.10 -3.55
N ASN A 79 -2.05 -14.42 -4.48
CA ASN A 79 -1.31 -13.19 -4.20
C ASN A 79 -2.23 -12.00 -4.47
N LEU A 80 -2.44 -11.16 -3.47
CA LEU A 80 -3.37 -10.03 -3.56
C LEU A 80 -2.61 -8.73 -3.79
N GLY A 81 -2.65 -8.27 -5.02
CA GLY A 81 -2.11 -7.02 -5.54
C GLY A 81 -2.90 -6.64 -6.79
N HIS A 82 -2.67 -5.44 -7.33
CA HIS A 82 -3.35 -4.96 -8.54
C HIS A 82 -2.50 -5.05 -9.82
N GLY A 83 -1.21 -5.38 -9.68
CA GLY A 83 -0.29 -5.33 -10.80
C GLY A 83 0.07 -3.93 -11.26
N LYS A 84 -0.18 -2.93 -10.41
CA LYS A 84 0.11 -1.51 -10.66
C LYS A 84 1.11 -1.01 -9.61
N GLY A 85 2.25 -0.50 -10.07
CA GLY A 85 3.28 0.04 -9.20
C GLY A 85 3.12 1.54 -8.97
N HIS A 86 3.28 1.96 -7.72
CA HIS A 86 3.40 3.36 -7.34
C HIS A 86 4.66 3.56 -6.51
N SER A 87 5.40 4.63 -6.79
CA SER A 87 6.57 4.98 -5.98
C SER A 87 6.14 5.60 -4.65
N VAL A 88 7.02 5.55 -3.66
CA VAL A 88 6.75 6.18 -2.35
C VAL A 88 6.55 7.70 -2.52
N LYS A 89 7.32 8.35 -3.41
CA LYS A 89 7.15 9.78 -3.70
C LYS A 89 5.78 10.10 -4.31
N GLU A 90 5.29 9.26 -5.22
CA GLU A 90 3.94 9.42 -5.77
C GLU A 90 2.87 9.30 -4.67
N MET A 91 3.04 8.34 -3.76
CA MET A 91 2.13 8.14 -2.64
C MET A 91 2.13 9.33 -1.69
N ILE A 92 3.30 9.89 -1.38
CA ILE A 92 3.43 11.09 -0.54
C ILE A 92 2.71 12.27 -1.19
N ALA A 93 2.97 12.52 -2.47
CA ALA A 93 2.36 13.63 -3.20
C ALA A 93 0.82 13.51 -3.24
N LYS A 94 0.32 12.32 -3.53
CA LYS A 94 -1.12 12.05 -3.57
C LYS A 94 -1.76 12.20 -2.19
N TYR A 95 -1.11 11.71 -1.14
CA TYR A 95 -1.59 11.85 0.23
C TYR A 95 -1.75 13.32 0.63
N GLN A 96 -0.75 14.14 0.36
CA GLN A 96 -0.79 15.58 0.66
C GLN A 96 -1.89 16.30 -0.12
N GLU A 97 -2.05 15.96 -1.41
CA GLU A 97 -3.10 16.52 -2.26
C GLU A 97 -4.50 16.19 -1.73
N VAL A 98 -4.76 14.91 -1.49
CA VAL A 98 -6.11 14.42 -1.11
C VAL A 98 -6.52 14.87 0.29
N ASN A 99 -5.57 14.92 1.22
CA ASN A 99 -5.83 15.29 2.62
C ASN A 99 -5.57 16.78 2.90
N ASN A 100 -5.24 17.56 1.87
CA ASN A 100 -4.98 19.01 1.95
C ASN A 100 -4.00 19.35 3.08
N CYS A 101 -2.88 18.66 3.11
CA CYS A 101 -1.83 18.85 4.10
C CYS A 101 -0.46 18.94 3.45
N LYS A 102 0.53 19.42 4.20
CA LYS A 102 1.94 19.46 3.79
C LYS A 102 2.82 19.08 4.95
N PHE A 103 3.88 18.37 4.64
CA PHE A 103 4.97 18.07 5.57
C PHE A 103 6.28 17.99 4.78
N ASP A 104 7.40 18.12 5.46
CA ASP A 104 8.71 18.02 4.85
C ASP A 104 9.11 16.56 4.64
N VAL A 105 9.71 16.27 3.49
CA VAL A 105 10.25 14.94 3.20
C VAL A 105 11.75 14.96 3.45
N VAL A 106 12.20 14.15 4.40
CA VAL A 106 13.61 14.06 4.80
C VAL A 106 14.24 12.82 4.15
N PRO A 107 15.19 13.00 3.23
CA PRO A 107 15.91 11.87 2.63
C PRO A 107 16.73 11.12 3.68
N CYS A 108 16.57 9.80 3.72
CA CYS A 108 17.33 8.90 4.58
C CYS A 108 17.96 7.79 3.75
N GLN A 109 18.96 7.11 4.31
CA GLN A 109 19.59 5.97 3.64
C GLN A 109 18.61 4.82 3.46
N LYS A 110 18.84 4.00 2.46
CA LYS A 110 18.07 2.75 2.24
C LYS A 110 18.14 1.87 3.49
N ARG A 111 17.01 1.26 3.84
CA ARG A 111 16.98 0.23 4.86
C ARG A 111 17.53 -1.08 4.28
N ALA A 112 18.24 -1.86 5.10
CA ALA A 112 18.77 -3.15 4.69
C ALA A 112 17.61 -4.10 4.30
N GLY A 113 17.75 -4.75 3.14
CA GLY A 113 16.77 -5.71 2.65
C GLY A 113 15.56 -5.11 1.92
N ASP A 114 15.43 -3.79 1.82
CA ASP A 114 14.36 -3.17 1.04
C ASP A 114 14.58 -3.39 -0.46
N LEU A 115 13.53 -3.85 -1.15
CA LEU A 115 13.53 -4.01 -2.61
C LEU A 115 13.26 -2.66 -3.28
N GLU A 116 13.87 -2.47 -4.46
CA GLU A 116 13.60 -1.27 -5.26
C GLU A 116 12.22 -1.31 -5.92
N CYS A 117 11.74 -2.50 -6.29
CA CYS A 117 10.44 -2.68 -6.93
C CYS A 117 9.81 -4.00 -6.49
N SER A 118 8.55 -3.96 -6.10
CA SER A 118 7.77 -5.14 -5.74
C SER A 118 6.33 -4.94 -6.21
N VAL A 119 6.01 -5.48 -7.39
CA VAL A 119 4.69 -5.36 -8.05
C VAL A 119 4.27 -6.74 -8.53
N LEU A 120 3.01 -7.11 -8.30
CA LEU A 120 2.46 -8.39 -8.72
C LEU A 120 2.38 -8.49 -10.24
N GLU A 121 2.82 -9.61 -10.82
CA GLU A 121 2.75 -9.84 -12.27
C GLU A 121 1.37 -10.36 -12.71
N ASN A 122 0.83 -11.34 -11.98
CA ASN A 122 -0.43 -11.99 -12.34
C ASN A 122 -1.50 -11.74 -11.27
N VAL A 123 -2.45 -10.87 -11.59
CA VAL A 123 -3.52 -10.47 -10.66
C VAL A 123 -4.48 -11.64 -10.43
N SER A 124 -4.78 -11.92 -9.17
CA SER A 124 -5.73 -12.93 -8.75
C SER A 124 -7.17 -12.55 -9.11
N ASP A 125 -8.00 -13.56 -9.45
CA ASP A 125 -9.44 -13.37 -9.69
C ASP A 125 -10.20 -12.92 -8.42
N TYR A 126 -9.62 -13.09 -7.24
CA TYR A 126 -10.17 -12.58 -5.97
C TYR A 126 -10.04 -11.07 -5.83
N MET A 127 -9.12 -10.44 -6.60
CA MET A 127 -8.91 -9.00 -6.53
C MET A 127 -9.82 -8.25 -7.48
N GLN A 128 -10.41 -7.18 -6.96
CA GLN A 128 -11.16 -6.19 -7.73
C GLN A 128 -10.75 -4.81 -7.27
N GLU A 129 -10.46 -3.92 -8.20
CA GLU A 129 -10.16 -2.53 -7.92
C GLU A 129 -11.45 -1.81 -7.54
N LEU A 130 -11.60 -1.49 -6.25
CA LEU A 130 -12.79 -0.83 -5.69
C LEU A 130 -12.53 0.65 -5.40
N TYR A 131 -11.27 1.06 -5.35
CA TYR A 131 -10.86 2.39 -4.95
C TYR A 131 -9.97 3.03 -6.01
N THR A 132 -10.20 4.30 -6.28
CA THR A 132 -9.31 5.11 -7.12
C THR A 132 -8.01 5.41 -6.36
N PHE A 133 -7.00 5.91 -7.07
CA PHE A 133 -5.75 6.33 -6.42
C PHE A 133 -6.00 7.41 -5.35
N ASP A 134 -6.91 8.33 -5.59
CA ASP A 134 -7.32 9.35 -4.60
C ASP A 134 -7.95 8.70 -3.38
N ASP A 135 -8.86 7.74 -3.58
CA ASP A 135 -9.56 7.05 -2.49
C ASP A 135 -8.62 6.23 -1.60
N LEU A 136 -7.54 5.65 -2.17
CA LEU A 136 -6.53 4.92 -1.42
C LEU A 136 -5.87 5.78 -0.35
N MET A 137 -5.74 7.08 -0.58
CA MET A 137 -5.00 8.01 0.27
C MET A 137 -5.89 8.75 1.27
N LYS A 138 -7.22 8.63 1.21
CA LYS A 138 -8.13 9.30 2.14
C LYS A 138 -8.01 8.73 3.55
N VAL A 139 -7.96 9.62 4.53
CA VAL A 139 -7.92 9.28 5.97
C VAL A 139 -9.31 9.25 6.58
N SER A 140 -10.24 9.95 6.00
CA SER A 140 -11.63 10.07 6.52
C SER A 140 -12.68 9.80 5.46
#